data_1a9c7bf823faa88caaf4aced6417e311
#
_entry.id   1a9c7bf823faa88caaf4aced6417e311
#
_cell.length_a   1.000
_cell.length_b   1.000
_cell.length_c   1.000
_cell.angle_alpha   90.00
_cell.angle_beta   90.00
_cell.angle_gamma   90.00
#
_symmetry.space_group_name_H-M   'P 1'
#
loop_
_entity.id
_entity.type
_entity.pdbx_description
1 polymer ?
#
loop_
_entity_poly.entity_id
_entity_poly.type
_entity_poly.pdbx_seq_one_letter_code
_entity_poly.pdbx_strand_id
1 'polypeptide(L)'
;MHTREEKLKAFGRLLDVLDELREKCPWDRKQTNESLRPNTIEETFELCDALLKDDEPNICKELGDVLLHVCFYAKIGQEKQQFDMADVCNKLVDKLIFRHPHVYHPSQIGAPDPKPLPYGEKEEERDNSEEVKTAQQVIENWEQIK
;
A
#
# COMPACT_ATOMS: atom_id res chain seq x y z
N MET A 1 19.44 11.82 -5.32
CA MET A 1 18.40 10.78 -5.22
C MET A 1 19.02 9.51 -4.65
N HIS A 2 18.32 8.85 -3.74
CA HIS A 2 18.79 7.62 -3.10
C HIS A 2 18.62 6.40 -3.99
N THR A 3 19.48 5.40 -3.79
CA THR A 3 19.38 4.09 -4.45
C THR A 3 18.17 3.29 -3.95
N ARG A 4 17.83 2.22 -4.66
CA ARG A 4 16.79 1.28 -4.24
C ARG A 4 17.09 0.69 -2.85
N GLU A 5 18.33 0.31 -2.63
CA GLU A 5 18.79 -0.28 -1.37
C GLU A 5 18.68 0.71 -0.20
N GLU A 6 19.09 1.96 -0.40
CA GLU A 6 18.95 3.02 0.61
C GLU A 6 17.47 3.28 0.97
N LYS A 7 16.57 3.26 -0.01
CA LYS A 7 15.13 3.38 0.22
C LYS A 7 14.57 2.23 1.07
N LEU A 8 14.94 1.00 0.74
CA LEU A 8 14.54 -0.18 1.51
C LEU A 8 15.08 -0.13 2.94
N LYS A 9 16.35 0.28 3.11
CA LYS A 9 16.97 0.45 4.42
C LYS A 9 16.27 1.54 5.26
N ALA A 10 15.92 2.66 4.65
CA ALA A 10 15.18 3.72 5.32
C ALA A 10 13.80 3.24 5.79
N PHE A 11 13.08 2.51 4.96
CA PHE A 11 11.79 1.91 5.35
C PHE A 11 11.94 0.89 6.48
N GLY A 12 12.97 0.04 6.41
CA GLY A 12 13.29 -0.91 7.50
C GLY A 12 13.55 -0.20 8.83
N ARG A 13 14.30 0.91 8.83
CA ARG A 13 14.51 1.73 10.02
C ARG A 13 13.21 2.30 10.58
N LEU A 14 12.27 2.71 9.74
CA LEU A 14 10.96 3.19 10.19
C LEU A 14 10.20 2.08 10.94
N LEU A 15 10.22 0.86 10.42
CA LEU A 15 9.59 -0.29 11.08
C LEU A 15 10.24 -0.58 12.45
N ASP A 16 11.58 -0.55 12.53
CA ASP A 16 12.32 -0.76 13.78
C ASP A 16 11.97 0.31 14.82
N VAL A 17 11.94 1.57 14.43
CA VAL A 17 11.57 2.68 15.32
C VAL A 17 10.13 2.55 15.82
N LEU A 18 9.21 2.18 14.95
CA LEU A 18 7.81 1.97 15.34
C LEU A 18 7.66 0.81 16.32
N ASP A 19 8.38 -0.29 16.11
CA ASP A 19 8.41 -1.42 17.06
C ASP A 19 8.89 -0.98 18.43
N GLU A 20 9.95 -0.20 18.48
CA GLU A 20 10.52 0.33 19.71
C GLU A 20 9.57 1.32 20.42
N LEU A 21 8.95 2.23 19.70
CA LEU A 21 7.95 3.16 20.23
C LEU A 21 6.73 2.41 20.77
N ARG A 22 6.25 1.42 20.06
CA ARG A 22 5.11 0.60 20.49
C ARG A 22 5.39 -0.15 21.78
N GLU A 23 6.64 -0.54 22.01
CA GLU A 23 7.07 -1.21 23.23
C GLU A 23 7.32 -0.23 24.37
N LYS A 24 7.98 0.91 24.12
CA LYS A 24 8.56 1.77 25.16
C LYS A 24 7.80 3.07 25.39
N CYS A 25 7.10 3.61 24.40
CA CYS A 25 6.39 4.89 24.56
C CYS A 25 4.99 4.68 25.13
N PRO A 26 4.64 5.27 26.28
CA PRO A 26 3.32 5.11 26.90
C PRO A 26 2.17 5.59 26.01
N TRP A 27 2.39 6.63 25.20
CA TRP A 27 1.39 7.15 24.28
C TRP A 27 1.17 6.16 23.11
N ASP A 28 2.24 5.72 22.46
CA ASP A 28 2.15 4.78 21.34
C ASP A 28 1.54 3.43 21.75
N ARG A 29 1.87 2.93 22.95
CA ARG A 29 1.30 1.68 23.47
C ARG A 29 -0.21 1.70 23.66
N LYS A 30 -0.78 2.87 23.94
CA LYS A 30 -2.21 3.03 24.18
C LYS A 30 -3.03 3.14 22.90
N GLN A 31 -2.40 3.39 21.76
CA GLN A 31 -3.12 3.61 20.51
C GLN A 31 -3.81 2.33 20.04
N THR A 32 -4.99 2.49 19.49
CA THR A 32 -5.81 1.44 18.87
C THR A 32 -6.21 1.89 17.47
N ASN A 33 -6.77 0.99 16.69
CA ASN A 33 -7.35 1.35 15.39
C ASN A 33 -8.37 2.49 15.54
N GLU A 34 -9.21 2.42 16.55
CA GLU A 34 -10.27 3.41 16.83
C GLU A 34 -9.67 4.76 17.22
N SER A 35 -8.64 4.77 18.08
CA SER A 35 -8.03 6.03 18.54
C SER A 35 -7.27 6.77 17.43
N LEU A 36 -6.69 6.03 16.48
CA LEU A 36 -5.92 6.61 15.37
C LEU A 36 -6.79 7.06 14.18
N ARG A 37 -8.00 6.54 14.02
CA ARG A 37 -8.87 6.84 12.88
C ARG A 37 -9.09 8.33 12.63
N PRO A 38 -9.45 9.15 13.63
CA PRO A 38 -9.61 10.59 13.42
C PRO A 38 -8.33 11.26 12.94
N ASN A 39 -7.19 10.87 13.50
CA ASN A 39 -5.89 11.43 13.14
C ASN A 39 -5.51 11.04 11.70
N THR A 40 -5.82 9.82 11.27
CA THR A 40 -5.57 9.39 9.88
C THR A 40 -6.33 10.25 8.87
N ILE A 41 -7.58 10.58 9.17
CA ILE A 41 -8.38 11.49 8.34
C ILE A 41 -7.72 12.87 8.28
N GLU A 42 -7.30 13.40 9.42
CA GLU A 42 -6.62 14.70 9.53
C GLU A 42 -5.33 14.72 8.69
N GLU A 43 -4.44 13.74 8.87
CA GLU A 43 -3.18 13.64 8.11
C GLU A 43 -3.43 13.50 6.59
N THR A 44 -4.49 12.81 6.21
CA THR A 44 -4.88 12.70 4.79
C THR A 44 -5.31 14.05 4.22
N PHE A 45 -6.07 14.84 4.98
CA PHE A 45 -6.44 16.20 4.56
C PHE A 45 -5.23 17.13 4.51
N GLU A 46 -4.32 17.05 5.46
CA GLU A 46 -3.07 17.84 5.47
C GLU A 46 -2.19 17.52 4.26
N LEU A 47 -2.07 16.23 3.91
CA LEU A 47 -1.41 15.82 2.67
C LEU A 47 -2.09 16.41 1.43
N CYS A 48 -3.42 16.33 1.34
CA CYS A 48 -4.16 16.87 0.20
C CYS A 48 -3.98 18.40 0.09
N ASP A 49 -3.97 19.11 1.20
CA ASP A 49 -3.72 20.56 1.22
C ASP A 49 -2.30 20.91 0.75
N ALA A 50 -1.29 20.17 1.21
CA ALA A 50 0.09 20.34 0.76
C ALA A 50 0.24 20.06 -0.75
N LEU A 51 -0.42 19.04 -1.26
CA LEU A 51 -0.46 18.71 -2.70
C LEU A 51 -1.13 19.81 -3.51
N LEU A 52 -2.24 20.37 -3.04
CA LEU A 52 -2.96 21.45 -3.70
C LEU A 52 -2.10 22.73 -3.81
N LYS A 53 -1.28 23.00 -2.79
CA LYS A 53 -0.38 24.17 -2.75
C LYS A 53 0.95 23.94 -3.45
N ASP A 54 1.22 22.74 -3.93
CA ASP A 54 2.52 22.33 -4.48
C ASP A 54 3.71 22.64 -3.53
N ASP A 55 3.47 22.46 -2.23
CA ASP A 55 4.43 22.73 -1.16
C ASP A 55 5.30 21.48 -0.91
N GLU A 56 6.39 21.37 -1.67
CA GLU A 56 7.26 20.19 -1.69
C GLU A 56 7.76 19.75 -0.30
N PRO A 57 8.28 20.64 0.58
CA PRO A 57 8.69 20.23 1.93
C PRO A 57 7.56 19.67 2.76
N ASN A 58 6.38 20.26 2.70
CA ASN A 58 5.19 19.76 3.38
C ASN A 58 4.67 18.47 2.76
N ILE A 59 4.67 18.33 1.46
CA ILE A 59 4.28 17.06 0.80
C ILE A 59 5.13 15.91 1.35
N CYS A 60 6.45 16.08 1.41
CA CYS A 60 7.34 15.06 1.95
C CYS A 60 7.03 14.73 3.41
N LYS A 61 6.77 15.74 4.23
CA LYS A 61 6.39 15.59 5.65
C LYS A 61 5.07 14.83 5.79
N GLU A 62 4.02 15.30 5.12
CA GLU A 62 2.68 14.72 5.24
C GLU A 62 2.59 13.29 4.67
N LEU A 63 3.39 12.97 3.64
CA LEU A 63 3.55 11.58 3.19
C LEU A 63 4.12 10.68 4.29
N GLY A 64 5.07 11.21 5.07
CA GLY A 64 5.62 10.50 6.24
C GLY A 64 4.56 10.26 7.31
N ASP A 65 3.74 11.25 7.62
CA ASP A 65 2.69 11.15 8.63
C ASP A 65 1.59 10.16 8.22
N VAL A 66 1.18 10.16 6.97
CA VAL A 66 0.26 9.13 6.42
C VAL A 66 0.90 7.74 6.44
N LEU A 67 2.17 7.63 6.03
CA LEU A 67 2.91 6.35 6.06
C LEU A 67 3.04 5.80 7.49
N LEU A 68 3.26 6.67 8.48
CA LEU A 68 3.27 6.27 9.89
C LEU A 68 1.97 5.57 10.28
N HIS A 69 0.83 6.11 9.90
CA HIS A 69 -0.47 5.51 10.19
C HIS A 69 -0.65 4.15 9.52
N VAL A 70 -0.22 4.01 8.25
CA VAL A 70 -0.23 2.71 7.55
C VAL A 70 0.59 1.67 8.30
N CYS A 71 1.83 2.02 8.66
CA CYS A 71 2.72 1.13 9.41
C CYS A 71 2.18 0.82 10.81
N PHE A 72 1.55 1.79 11.46
CA PHE A 72 0.97 1.62 12.79
C PHE A 72 -0.20 0.63 12.78
N TYR A 73 -1.12 0.75 11.85
CA TYR A 73 -2.20 -0.22 11.69
C TYR A 73 -1.69 -1.62 11.35
N ALA A 74 -0.64 -1.72 10.54
CA ALA A 74 -0.01 -3.00 10.25
C ALA A 74 0.64 -3.61 11.50
N LYS A 75 1.24 -2.78 12.36
CA LYS A 75 1.78 -3.22 13.65
C LYS A 75 0.69 -3.73 14.59
N ILE A 76 -0.43 -3.04 14.70
CA ILE A 76 -1.59 -3.49 15.47
C ILE A 76 -2.15 -4.81 14.91
N GLY A 77 -2.24 -4.94 13.59
CA GLY A 77 -2.62 -6.18 12.92
C GLY A 77 -1.70 -7.36 13.26
N GLN A 78 -0.39 -7.10 13.28
CA GLN A 78 0.62 -8.09 13.67
C GLN A 78 0.46 -8.53 15.13
N GLU A 79 0.22 -7.61 16.05
CA GLU A 79 -0.01 -7.91 17.47
C GLU A 79 -1.25 -8.78 17.67
N LYS A 80 -2.26 -8.61 16.83
CA LYS A 80 -3.48 -9.44 16.79
C LYS A 80 -3.30 -10.74 16.02
N GLN A 81 -2.12 -11.01 15.46
CA GLN A 81 -1.82 -12.17 14.63
C GLN A 81 -2.73 -12.31 13.39
N GLN A 82 -3.13 -11.18 12.80
CA GLN A 82 -4.01 -11.12 11.64
C GLN A 82 -3.25 -10.90 10.32
N PHE A 83 -2.35 -9.94 10.29
CA PHE A 83 -1.49 -9.58 9.15
C PHE A 83 -0.35 -8.68 9.63
N ASP A 84 0.64 -8.50 8.78
CA ASP A 84 1.75 -7.57 9.00
C ASP A 84 1.99 -6.65 7.78
N MET A 85 3.06 -5.86 7.83
CA MET A 85 3.38 -4.93 6.74
C MET A 85 3.74 -5.65 5.44
N ALA A 86 4.33 -6.84 5.51
CA ALA A 86 4.62 -7.63 4.32
C ALA A 86 3.33 -8.08 3.62
N ASP A 87 2.32 -8.49 4.38
CA ASP A 87 1.00 -8.84 3.85
C ASP A 87 0.33 -7.66 3.17
N VAL A 88 0.41 -6.47 3.77
CA VAL A 88 -0.12 -5.23 3.19
C VAL A 88 0.53 -4.95 1.83
N CYS A 89 1.86 -4.99 1.77
CA CYS A 89 2.61 -4.75 0.54
C CYS A 89 2.30 -5.81 -0.54
N ASN A 90 2.34 -7.09 -0.18
CA ASN A 90 2.16 -8.20 -1.12
C ASN A 90 0.75 -8.20 -1.70
N LYS A 91 -0.28 -8.00 -0.89
CA LYS A 91 -1.67 -7.87 -1.39
C LYS A 91 -1.85 -6.70 -2.34
N LEU A 92 -1.19 -5.57 -2.07
CA LEU A 92 -1.21 -4.43 -2.99
C LEU A 92 -0.50 -4.76 -4.30
N VAL A 93 0.68 -5.39 -4.24
CA VAL A 93 1.45 -5.80 -5.43
C VAL A 93 0.62 -6.75 -6.30
N ASP A 94 0.03 -7.78 -5.70
CA ASP A 94 -0.81 -8.76 -6.42
C ASP A 94 -1.98 -8.07 -7.12
N LYS A 95 -2.65 -7.16 -6.43
CA LYS A 95 -3.74 -6.36 -7.00
C LYS A 95 -3.27 -5.49 -8.17
N LEU A 96 -2.11 -4.84 -8.06
CA LEU A 96 -1.56 -3.99 -9.11
C LEU A 96 -1.18 -4.80 -10.35
N ILE A 97 -0.54 -5.95 -10.16
CA ILE A 97 -0.17 -6.86 -11.26
C ILE A 97 -1.43 -7.35 -11.97
N PHE A 98 -2.44 -7.79 -11.22
CA PHE A 98 -3.71 -8.28 -11.77
C PHE A 98 -4.45 -7.21 -12.59
N ARG A 99 -4.43 -5.96 -12.13
CA ARG A 99 -5.11 -4.83 -12.77
C ARG A 99 -4.36 -4.22 -13.95
N HIS A 100 -3.12 -4.64 -14.18
CA HIS A 100 -2.26 -4.12 -15.27
C HIS A 100 -1.75 -5.25 -16.19
N PRO A 101 -2.66 -6.04 -16.81
CA PRO A 101 -2.25 -7.14 -17.68
C PRO A 101 -1.49 -6.67 -18.93
N HIS A 102 -1.64 -5.39 -19.30
CA HIS A 102 -0.90 -4.75 -20.40
C HIS A 102 0.58 -4.50 -20.08
N VAL A 103 0.98 -4.58 -18.80
CA VAL A 103 2.37 -4.41 -18.35
C VAL A 103 2.95 -5.74 -17.88
N TYR A 104 2.16 -6.53 -17.16
CA TYR A 104 2.61 -7.77 -16.53
C TYR A 104 1.98 -8.99 -17.22
N HIS A 105 2.71 -9.59 -18.15
CA HIS A 105 2.32 -10.87 -18.74
C HIS A 105 2.69 -12.03 -17.81
N PRO A 106 1.80 -13.02 -17.60
CA PRO A 106 2.08 -14.20 -16.76
C PRO A 106 3.35 -14.96 -17.16
N SER A 107 3.71 -14.94 -18.45
CA SER A 107 4.92 -15.58 -18.98
C SER A 107 6.23 -14.84 -18.67
N GLN A 108 6.17 -13.60 -18.22
CA GLN A 108 7.36 -12.75 -17.99
C GLN A 108 7.73 -12.63 -16.52
N ILE A 109 6.83 -13.01 -15.64
CA ILE A 109 7.05 -12.99 -14.21
C ILE A 109 7.15 -14.45 -13.79
N GLY A 110 8.31 -14.89 -13.34
CA GLY A 110 8.49 -16.21 -12.72
C GLY A 110 7.71 -16.31 -11.41
N ALA A 111 6.44 -15.90 -11.44
CA ALA A 111 5.54 -15.91 -10.30
C ALA A 111 4.98 -17.32 -10.12
N PRO A 112 4.91 -17.83 -8.90
CA PRO A 112 4.07 -18.98 -8.61
C PRO A 112 2.64 -18.65 -9.03
N ASP A 113 1.93 -19.65 -9.56
CA ASP A 113 0.54 -19.56 -9.95
C ASP A 113 -0.26 -18.67 -9.00
N PRO A 114 -1.05 -17.72 -9.51
CA PRO A 114 -1.88 -16.89 -8.65
C PRO A 114 -2.77 -17.80 -7.82
N LYS A 115 -2.58 -17.77 -6.51
CA LYS A 115 -3.51 -18.46 -5.61
C LYS A 115 -4.91 -17.91 -5.88
N PRO A 116 -5.92 -18.78 -6.06
CA PRO A 116 -7.27 -18.32 -6.31
C PRO A 116 -7.71 -17.37 -5.20
N LEU A 117 -8.24 -16.22 -5.60
CA LEU A 117 -8.81 -15.23 -4.69
C LEU A 117 -9.92 -15.88 -3.86
N PRO A 118 -10.02 -15.63 -2.55
CA PRO A 118 -11.00 -16.27 -1.67
C PRO A 118 -12.45 -15.83 -1.88
N TYR A 119 -12.75 -15.09 -2.92
CA TYR A 119 -14.11 -14.66 -3.26
C TYR A 119 -14.45 -15.09 -4.69
N GLY A 120 -15.23 -16.13 -4.78
CA GLY A 120 -15.87 -16.83 -5.86
C GLY A 120 -16.23 -16.08 -7.16
N GLU A 121 -15.24 -15.60 -7.89
CA GLU A 121 -15.45 -15.14 -9.26
C GLU A 121 -14.93 -16.19 -10.23
N LYS A 122 -15.82 -16.60 -11.13
CA LYS A 122 -15.54 -17.58 -12.18
C LYS A 122 -14.43 -17.07 -13.09
N GLU A 123 -13.46 -17.92 -13.39
CA GLU A 123 -12.51 -17.72 -14.48
C GLU A 123 -13.29 -17.59 -15.80
N GLU A 124 -13.53 -16.37 -16.25
CA GLU A 124 -13.79 -16.12 -17.66
C GLU A 124 -12.43 -16.05 -18.37
N GLU A 125 -12.22 -16.92 -19.33
CA GLU A 125 -11.07 -16.88 -20.24
C GLU A 125 -10.98 -15.49 -20.87
N ARG A 126 -10.01 -14.69 -20.44
CA ARG A 126 -9.75 -13.39 -21.04
C ARG A 126 -8.88 -13.58 -22.27
N ASP A 127 -9.42 -13.22 -23.40
CA ASP A 127 -8.66 -12.98 -24.61
C ASP A 127 -7.72 -11.77 -24.37
N ASN A 128 -6.43 -12.05 -24.21
CA ASN A 128 -5.37 -11.06 -23.96
C ASN A 128 -4.87 -10.36 -25.23
N SER A 129 -5.66 -10.34 -26.30
CA SER A 129 -5.20 -9.86 -27.62
C SER A 129 -5.34 -8.35 -27.86
N GLU A 130 -5.92 -7.58 -26.94
CA GLU A 130 -6.01 -6.13 -27.08
C GLU A 130 -4.95 -5.41 -26.24
N GLU A 131 -3.95 -4.85 -26.92
CA GLU A 131 -3.03 -3.90 -26.32
C GLU A 131 -3.79 -2.69 -25.77
N VAL A 132 -3.79 -2.52 -24.46
CA VAL A 132 -4.31 -1.32 -23.81
C VAL A 132 -3.38 -0.16 -24.09
N LYS A 133 -3.78 0.77 -24.96
CA LYS A 133 -2.93 1.84 -25.50
C LYS A 133 -3.08 3.19 -24.84
N THR A 134 -4.11 3.40 -24.00
CA THR A 134 -4.42 4.71 -23.41
C THR A 134 -4.70 4.64 -21.92
N ALA A 135 -4.43 5.76 -21.20
CA ALA A 135 -4.76 5.88 -19.79
C ALA A 135 -6.25 5.69 -19.50
N GLN A 136 -7.13 6.10 -20.42
CA GLN A 136 -8.57 5.90 -20.30
C GLN A 136 -8.96 4.42 -20.31
N GLN A 137 -8.36 3.63 -21.17
CA GLN A 137 -8.59 2.17 -21.22
C GLN A 137 -8.13 1.47 -19.95
N VAL A 138 -7.04 1.93 -19.34
CA VAL A 138 -6.59 1.42 -18.03
C VAL A 138 -7.62 1.71 -16.95
N ILE A 139 -8.19 2.91 -16.91
CA ILE A 139 -9.22 3.30 -15.94
C ILE A 139 -10.49 2.46 -16.14
N GLU A 140 -10.94 2.28 -17.37
CA GLU A 140 -12.11 1.45 -17.72
C GLU A 140 -11.89 -0.01 -17.29
N ASN A 141 -10.70 -0.57 -17.52
CA ASN A 141 -10.35 -1.90 -17.06
C ASN A 141 -10.36 -2.00 -15.53
N TRP A 142 -9.88 -0.98 -14.84
CA TRP A 142 -9.93 -0.92 -13.37
C TRP A 142 -11.36 -0.95 -12.83
N GLU A 143 -12.28 -0.25 -13.50
CA GLU A 143 -13.70 -0.20 -13.13
C GLU A 143 -14.38 -1.57 -13.32
N GLN A 144 -13.99 -2.33 -14.34
CA GLN A 144 -14.52 -3.68 -14.59
C GLN A 144 -14.00 -4.74 -13.61
N ILE A 145 -12.83 -4.50 -12.98
CA ILE A 145 -12.15 -5.46 -12.08
C ILE A 145 -12.50 -5.17 -10.60
N LYS A 146 -13.20 -4.09 -10.31
CA LYS A 146 -13.72 -3.84 -8.97
C LYS A 146 -14.80 -4.88 -8.64
#